data_c3567d85cb3fee51711f4357d76766ff
#
_entry.id   c3567d85cb3fee51711f4357d76766ff
#
_cell.length_a   1.000
_cell.length_b   1.000
_cell.length_c   1.000
_cell.angle_alpha   90.00
_cell.angle_beta   90.00
_cell.angle_gamma   90.00
#
_symmetry.space_group_name_H-M   'P 1'
#
loop_
_entity.id
_entity.type
_entity.pdbx_description
1 polymer ?
#
loop_
_entity_poly.entity_id
_entity_poly.type
_entity_poly.pdbx_seq_one_letter_code
_entity_poly.pdbx_strand_id
1 'polypeptide(L)'
;MQEGRNSSFSYTVKTLKTINQTVEDITSSLKEEGFGVLGTLNFKEILQKKGLDFKDEYRLMEVCNPSAAKQVLESNPEIGLLLPCTIAVYQKNNENWISLARPTSLLANINDRQLDKFGEEIEQKLVLAIQRVK
;
A
#
# COMPACT_ATOMS: atom_id res chain seq x y z
N MET A 1 -23.27 0.35 -3.31
CA MET A 1 -21.96 -0.34 -3.34
C MET A 1 -20.99 0.37 -2.42
N GLN A 2 -20.24 -0.39 -1.70
CA GLN A 2 -19.26 0.15 -0.81
C GLN A 2 -17.95 0.43 -1.56
N GLU A 3 -17.50 1.67 -1.54
CA GLU A 3 -16.29 2.06 -2.27
C GLU A 3 -15.03 1.79 -1.49
N GLY A 4 -15.09 2.00 -0.17
CA GLY A 4 -13.95 1.78 0.67
C GLY A 4 -14.35 0.90 1.83
N ARG A 5 -13.47 0.00 2.19
CA ARG A 5 -13.70 -0.88 3.31
C ARG A 5 -12.48 -0.86 4.21
N ASN A 6 -12.66 -0.39 5.45
CA ASN A 6 -11.62 -0.42 6.45
C ASN A 6 -11.78 -1.65 7.32
N SER A 7 -10.94 -2.64 7.10
CA SER A 7 -10.78 -3.72 8.05
C SER A 7 -9.82 -3.25 9.13
N SER A 8 -9.52 -4.10 10.10
CA SER A 8 -8.58 -3.75 11.16
C SER A 8 -7.20 -3.40 10.61
N PHE A 9 -6.79 -4.01 9.49
CA PHE A 9 -5.44 -3.82 8.97
C PHE A 9 -5.38 -3.21 7.57
N SER A 10 -6.48 -3.14 6.85
CA SER A 10 -6.44 -2.69 5.46
C SER A 10 -7.55 -1.72 5.10
N TYR A 11 -7.24 -0.85 4.14
CA TYR A 11 -8.20 -0.02 3.44
C TYR A 11 -8.30 -0.58 2.02
N THR A 12 -9.49 -0.99 1.60
CA THR A 12 -9.67 -1.69 0.32
C THR A 12 -10.78 -1.02 -0.49
N VAL A 13 -10.49 -0.75 -1.76
CA VAL A 13 -11.46 -0.19 -2.70
C VAL A 13 -11.44 -0.96 -4.00
N LYS A 14 -12.57 -0.94 -4.71
CA LYS A 14 -12.68 -1.54 -6.03
C LYS A 14 -12.27 -0.52 -7.09
N THR A 15 -11.72 -0.98 -8.21
CA THR A 15 -11.43 -0.13 -9.36
C THR A 15 -11.93 -0.80 -10.63
N LEU A 16 -12.36 0.02 -11.60
CA LEU A 16 -12.77 -0.47 -12.93
C LEU A 16 -11.62 -0.47 -13.92
N LYS A 17 -10.46 0.05 -13.52
CA LYS A 17 -9.29 0.11 -14.37
C LYS A 17 -8.60 -1.24 -14.45
N THR A 18 -7.77 -1.42 -15.48
CA THR A 18 -6.92 -2.61 -15.57
C THR A 18 -5.87 -2.60 -14.46
N ILE A 19 -5.30 -3.74 -14.18
CA ILE A 19 -4.23 -3.86 -13.17
C ILE A 19 -3.06 -2.94 -13.52
N ASN A 20 -2.59 -2.97 -14.77
CA ASN A 20 -1.45 -2.16 -15.19
C ASN A 20 -1.75 -0.66 -15.10
N GLN A 21 -2.93 -0.25 -15.56
CA GLN A 21 -3.32 1.16 -15.50
C GLN A 21 -3.42 1.63 -14.06
N THR A 22 -3.97 0.79 -13.19
CA THR A 22 -4.11 1.11 -11.77
C THR A 22 -2.74 1.33 -11.13
N VAL A 23 -1.78 0.44 -11.40
CA VAL A 23 -0.42 0.57 -10.86
C VAL A 23 0.22 1.87 -11.35
N GLU A 24 0.08 2.20 -12.62
CA GLU A 24 0.64 3.44 -13.19
C GLU A 24 0.01 4.68 -12.55
N ASP A 25 -1.31 4.69 -12.44
CA ASP A 25 -2.03 5.84 -11.91
C ASP A 25 -1.73 6.06 -10.43
N ILE A 26 -1.67 4.97 -9.65
CA ILE A 26 -1.29 5.06 -8.24
C ILE A 26 0.13 5.60 -8.11
N THR A 27 1.05 5.11 -8.93
CA THR A 27 2.45 5.57 -8.89
C THR A 27 2.53 7.08 -9.10
N SER A 28 1.81 7.59 -10.11
CA SER A 28 1.77 9.03 -10.39
C SER A 28 1.12 9.82 -9.26
N SER A 29 0.02 9.32 -8.73
CA SER A 29 -0.70 9.99 -7.65
C SER A 29 0.11 10.07 -6.38
N LEU A 30 0.87 9.00 -6.07
CA LEU A 30 1.72 8.95 -4.88
C LEU A 30 2.81 10.02 -4.92
N LYS A 31 3.34 10.32 -6.09
CA LYS A 31 4.37 11.35 -6.22
C LYS A 31 3.87 12.72 -5.75
N GLU A 32 2.60 13.02 -5.97
CA GLU A 32 2.01 14.28 -5.54
C GLU A 32 1.96 14.39 -4.02
N GLU A 33 1.99 13.26 -3.32
CA GLU A 33 2.00 13.24 -1.85
C GLU A 33 3.40 13.02 -1.27
N GLY A 34 4.42 13.05 -2.11
CA GLY A 34 5.80 12.87 -1.66
C GLY A 34 6.24 11.42 -1.51
N PHE A 35 5.51 10.50 -2.11
CA PHE A 35 5.85 9.08 -2.06
C PHE A 35 6.41 8.58 -3.38
N GLY A 36 7.34 7.62 -3.30
CA GLY A 36 7.85 6.92 -4.46
C GLY A 36 7.62 5.43 -4.32
N VAL A 37 7.56 4.74 -5.46
CA VAL A 37 7.45 3.29 -5.49
C VAL A 37 8.87 2.72 -5.58
N LEU A 38 9.29 1.99 -4.56
CA LEU A 38 10.62 1.38 -4.50
C LEU A 38 10.71 0.13 -5.35
N GLY A 39 9.61 -0.58 -5.46
CA GLY A 39 9.56 -1.79 -6.25
C GLY A 39 8.14 -2.32 -6.34
N THR A 40 7.90 -3.16 -7.32
CA THR A 40 6.61 -3.82 -7.50
C THR A 40 6.87 -5.31 -7.75
N LEU A 41 6.23 -6.15 -6.96
CA LEU A 41 6.33 -7.59 -7.09
C LEU A 41 5.11 -8.11 -7.84
N ASN A 42 5.36 -8.94 -8.86
CA ASN A 42 4.29 -9.60 -9.59
C ASN A 42 4.16 -11.02 -9.05
N PHE A 43 3.24 -11.22 -8.11
CA PHE A 43 3.09 -12.51 -7.44
C PHE A 43 2.56 -13.61 -8.35
N LYS A 44 1.73 -13.28 -9.31
CA LYS A 44 1.32 -14.27 -10.30
C LYS A 44 2.52 -14.89 -10.99
N GLU A 45 3.43 -14.03 -11.46
CA GLU A 45 4.64 -14.48 -12.15
C GLU A 45 5.57 -15.22 -11.21
N ILE A 46 5.78 -14.69 -10.00
CA ILE A 46 6.66 -15.32 -9.01
C ILE A 46 6.19 -16.73 -8.66
N LEU A 47 4.89 -16.88 -8.41
CA LEU A 47 4.34 -18.17 -8.03
C LEU A 47 4.33 -19.16 -9.18
N GLN A 48 4.02 -18.70 -10.39
CA GLN A 48 4.03 -19.58 -11.57
C GLN A 48 5.44 -20.07 -11.89
N LYS A 49 6.45 -19.25 -11.69
CA LYS A 49 7.84 -19.65 -11.88
C LYS A 49 8.27 -20.74 -10.91
N LYS A 50 7.61 -20.83 -9.77
CA LYS A 50 7.88 -21.88 -8.78
C LYS A 50 7.03 -23.12 -9.01
N GLY A 51 6.31 -23.18 -10.13
CA GLY A 51 5.46 -24.31 -10.47
C GLY A 51 4.14 -24.34 -9.73
N LEU A 52 3.74 -23.21 -9.12
CA LEU A 52 2.49 -23.13 -8.39
C LEU A 52 1.38 -22.53 -9.27
N ASP A 53 0.18 -23.04 -9.12
CA ASP A 53 -0.97 -22.59 -9.89
C ASP A 53 -1.59 -21.36 -9.23
N PHE A 54 -1.39 -20.20 -9.83
CA PHE A 54 -1.97 -18.93 -9.35
C PHE A 54 -2.39 -18.12 -10.55
N LYS A 55 -3.67 -17.96 -10.77
CA LYS A 55 -4.22 -17.42 -12.02
C LYS A 55 -4.54 -15.94 -11.98
N ASP A 56 -4.91 -15.40 -10.82
CA ASP A 56 -5.28 -14.00 -10.71
C ASP A 56 -4.07 -13.09 -10.70
N GLU A 57 -4.21 -11.91 -11.30
CA GLU A 57 -3.17 -10.91 -11.23
C GLU A 57 -3.03 -10.41 -9.80
N TYR A 58 -1.79 -10.22 -9.37
CA TYR A 58 -1.50 -9.67 -8.04
C TYR A 58 -0.18 -8.91 -8.09
N ARG A 59 -0.26 -7.60 -7.85
CA ARG A 59 0.92 -6.72 -7.78
C ARG A 59 1.03 -6.17 -6.38
N LEU A 60 2.21 -6.29 -5.80
CA LEU A 60 2.48 -5.73 -4.48
C LEU A 60 3.47 -4.58 -4.65
N MET A 61 3.03 -3.37 -4.32
CA MET A 61 3.84 -2.16 -4.48
C MET A 61 4.44 -1.77 -3.14
N GLU A 62 5.75 -1.57 -3.13
CA GLU A 62 6.46 -1.10 -1.95
C GLU A 62 6.65 0.41 -2.08
N VAL A 63 6.06 1.16 -1.16
CA VAL A 63 5.89 2.60 -1.27
C VAL A 63 6.61 3.29 -0.11
N CYS A 64 7.35 4.34 -0.40
CA CYS A 64 8.14 5.04 0.62
C CYS A 64 8.06 6.54 0.47
N ASN A 65 7.92 7.23 1.60
CA ASN A 65 8.16 8.65 1.72
C ASN A 65 9.55 8.80 2.34
N PRO A 66 10.57 9.20 1.56
CA PRO A 66 11.95 9.20 2.08
C PRO A 66 12.16 10.07 3.31
N SER A 67 11.55 11.25 3.35
CA SER A 67 11.67 12.14 4.52
C SER A 67 11.10 11.50 5.77
N ALA A 68 9.94 10.89 5.64
CA ALA A 68 9.27 10.21 6.74
C ALA A 68 10.08 8.99 7.19
N ALA A 69 10.60 8.22 6.25
CA ALA A 69 11.42 7.06 6.56
C ALA A 69 12.67 7.44 7.32
N LYS A 70 13.35 8.50 6.88
CA LYS A 70 14.55 8.99 7.57
C LYS A 70 14.25 9.35 9.01
N GLN A 71 13.17 10.08 9.24
CA GLN A 71 12.77 10.52 10.57
C GLN A 71 12.51 9.33 11.50
N VAL A 72 11.78 8.34 11.01
CA VAL A 72 11.45 7.15 11.79
C VAL A 72 12.69 6.31 12.10
N LEU A 73 13.54 6.09 11.10
CA LEU A 73 14.72 5.26 11.26
C LEU A 73 15.76 5.89 12.20
N GLU A 74 15.85 7.21 12.19
CA GLU A 74 16.74 7.93 13.12
C GLU A 74 16.22 7.84 14.55
N SER A 75 14.90 7.87 14.73
CA SER A 75 14.28 7.79 16.05
C SER A 75 14.33 6.38 16.63
N ASN A 76 13.99 5.38 15.81
CA ASN A 76 13.95 3.98 16.26
C ASN A 76 14.12 3.03 15.07
N PRO A 77 15.34 2.49 14.89
CA PRO A 77 15.59 1.60 13.74
C PRO A 77 14.69 0.37 13.66
N GLU A 78 14.18 -0.11 14.79
CA GLU A 78 13.28 -1.27 14.78
C GLU A 78 11.98 -0.99 14.02
N ILE A 79 11.55 0.27 13.97
CA ILE A 79 10.34 0.64 13.23
C ILE A 79 10.54 0.41 11.73
N GLY A 80 11.79 0.35 11.28
CA GLY A 80 12.10 -0.01 9.90
C GLY A 80 11.51 -1.35 9.48
N LEU A 81 11.24 -2.25 10.43
CA LEU A 81 10.58 -3.52 10.14
C LEU A 81 9.16 -3.34 9.61
N LEU A 82 8.56 -2.20 9.84
CA LEU A 82 7.21 -1.86 9.39
C LEU A 82 7.22 -1.00 8.12
N LEU A 83 8.39 -0.80 7.54
CA LEU A 83 8.59 -0.08 6.29
C LEU A 83 9.03 -1.06 5.21
N PRO A 84 8.82 -0.75 3.93
CA PRO A 84 8.02 0.36 3.38
C PRO A 84 6.53 0.13 3.53
N CYS A 85 5.73 1.15 3.21
CA CYS A 85 4.28 0.99 3.14
C CYS A 85 3.92 0.11 1.95
N THR A 86 2.83 -0.63 2.06
CA THR A 86 2.48 -1.64 1.05
C THR A 86 1.10 -1.38 0.49
N ILE A 87 1.02 -1.37 -0.85
CA ILE A 87 -0.25 -1.30 -1.58
C ILE A 87 -0.31 -2.50 -2.51
N ALA A 88 -1.41 -3.24 -2.48
CA ALA A 88 -1.64 -4.35 -3.41
C ALA A 88 -2.70 -3.97 -4.43
N VAL A 89 -2.47 -4.34 -5.69
CA VAL A 89 -3.45 -4.20 -6.78
C VAL A 89 -3.66 -5.60 -7.34
N TYR A 90 -4.90 -6.08 -7.28
CA TYR A 90 -5.12 -7.49 -7.56
C TYR A 90 -6.53 -7.78 -8.10
N GLN A 91 -6.67 -8.97 -8.67
CA GLN A 91 -7.94 -9.52 -9.12
C GLN A 91 -8.50 -10.47 -8.09
N LYS A 92 -9.80 -10.39 -7.88
CA LYS A 92 -10.55 -11.38 -7.09
C LYS A 92 -11.97 -11.41 -7.61
N ASN A 93 -12.45 -12.61 -7.94
CA ASN A 93 -13.82 -12.80 -8.45
C ASN A 93 -14.10 -11.94 -9.68
N ASN A 94 -13.12 -11.89 -10.59
CA ASN A 94 -13.19 -11.12 -11.85
C ASN A 94 -13.34 -9.61 -11.65
N GLU A 95 -12.96 -9.11 -10.49
CA GLU A 95 -12.96 -7.69 -10.19
C GLU A 95 -11.57 -7.27 -9.75
N ASN A 96 -11.24 -5.99 -9.96
CA ASN A 96 -9.94 -5.47 -9.59
C ASN A 96 -10.05 -4.60 -8.33
N TRP A 97 -9.09 -4.75 -7.45
CA TRP A 97 -9.11 -4.16 -6.12
C TRP A 97 -7.78 -3.49 -5.81
N ILE A 98 -7.85 -2.48 -4.95
CA ILE A 98 -6.67 -1.82 -4.39
C ILE A 98 -6.77 -1.95 -2.88
N SER A 99 -5.74 -2.50 -2.24
CA SER A 99 -5.68 -2.63 -0.79
C SER A 99 -4.43 -1.96 -0.26
N LEU A 100 -4.59 -1.15 0.78
CA LEU A 100 -3.50 -0.49 1.48
C LEU A 100 -3.35 -1.10 2.86
N ALA A 101 -2.13 -1.52 3.22
CA ALA A 101 -1.84 -1.88 4.60
C ALA A 101 -1.86 -0.59 5.42
N ARG A 102 -2.73 -0.52 6.43
CA ARG A 102 -2.95 0.73 7.17
C ARG A 102 -1.81 1.01 8.14
N PRO A 103 -1.05 2.09 7.92
CA PRO A 103 0.03 2.45 8.85
C PRO A 103 -0.41 2.57 10.30
N THR A 104 -1.60 3.14 10.56
CA THR A 104 -2.11 3.26 11.92
C THR A 104 -2.28 1.91 12.59
N SER A 105 -2.74 0.91 11.85
CA SER A 105 -2.91 -0.44 12.37
C SER A 105 -1.58 -1.11 12.68
N LEU A 106 -0.60 -0.94 11.78
CA LEU A 106 0.72 -1.53 11.96
C LEU A 106 1.47 -0.94 13.14
N LEU A 107 1.26 0.34 13.43
CA LEU A 107 1.96 1.04 14.51
C LEU A 107 1.21 0.99 15.84
N ALA A 108 -0.02 0.49 15.86
CA ALA A 108 -0.90 0.57 17.04
C ALA A 108 -0.33 -0.10 18.29
N ASN A 109 0.42 -1.18 18.13
CA ASN A 109 0.94 -1.96 19.27
C ASN A 109 2.25 -1.41 19.83
N ILE A 110 2.79 -0.34 19.25
CA ILE A 110 4.06 0.23 19.72
C ILE A 110 3.85 1.17 20.87
N ASN A 111 2.63 1.71 21.01
CA ASN A 111 2.24 2.60 22.12
C ASN A 111 3.11 3.85 22.20
N ASP A 112 3.33 4.51 21.07
CA ASP A 112 4.09 5.74 20.96
C ASP A 112 3.21 6.79 20.30
N ARG A 113 2.89 7.86 21.01
CA ARG A 113 1.98 8.91 20.51
C ARG A 113 2.51 9.60 19.26
N GLN A 114 3.80 9.80 19.18
CA GLN A 114 4.39 10.44 18.00
C GLN A 114 4.26 9.55 16.79
N LEU A 115 4.45 8.25 16.97
CA LEU A 115 4.27 7.29 15.87
C LEU A 115 2.82 7.17 15.47
N ASP A 116 1.89 7.21 16.43
CA ASP A 116 0.46 7.15 16.12
C ASP A 116 0.06 8.34 15.23
N LYS A 117 0.48 9.53 15.62
CA LYS A 117 0.19 10.73 14.84
C LYS A 117 0.84 10.69 13.47
N PHE A 118 2.07 10.24 13.43
CA PHE A 118 2.82 10.06 12.18
C PHE A 118 2.09 9.08 11.27
N GLY A 119 1.65 7.94 11.81
CA GLY A 119 0.89 6.95 11.05
C GLY A 119 -0.40 7.49 10.49
N GLU A 120 -1.11 8.30 11.26
CA GLU A 120 -2.35 8.94 10.80
C GLU A 120 -2.11 9.86 9.60
N GLU A 121 -1.06 10.66 9.66
CA GLU A 121 -0.73 11.59 8.58
C GLU A 121 -0.33 10.85 7.31
N ILE A 122 0.49 9.81 7.44
CA ILE A 122 0.92 8.99 6.31
C ILE A 122 -0.28 8.26 5.71
N GLU A 123 -1.11 7.66 6.54
CA GLU A 123 -2.28 6.93 6.06
C GLU A 123 -3.23 7.83 5.29
N GLN A 124 -3.49 9.04 5.79
CA GLN A 124 -4.37 9.99 5.11
C GLN A 124 -3.86 10.32 3.71
N LYS A 125 -2.56 10.52 3.57
CA LYS A 125 -1.96 10.82 2.26
C LYS A 125 -2.06 9.64 1.31
N LEU A 126 -1.82 8.44 1.81
CA LEU A 126 -1.92 7.23 0.99
C LEU A 126 -3.36 6.97 0.54
N VAL A 127 -4.32 7.12 1.44
CA VAL A 127 -5.74 6.95 1.11
C VAL A 127 -6.15 7.99 0.07
N LEU A 128 -5.73 9.24 0.24
CA LEU A 128 -6.04 10.30 -0.70
C LEU A 128 -5.48 9.99 -2.09
N ALA A 129 -4.25 9.52 -2.16
CA ALA A 129 -3.62 9.16 -3.43
C ALA A 129 -4.41 8.06 -4.14
N ILE A 130 -4.88 7.07 -3.39
CA ILE A 130 -5.69 5.98 -3.95
C ILE A 130 -7.05 6.49 -4.42
N GLN A 131 -7.71 7.30 -3.61
CA GLN A 131 -9.04 7.81 -3.94
C GLN A 131 -9.07 8.64 -5.23
N ARG A 132 -7.98 9.37 -5.49
CA ARG A 132 -7.92 10.20 -6.70
C ARG A 132 -7.94 9.39 -8.00
N VAL A 133 -7.49 8.15 -7.96
CA VAL A 133 -7.26 7.38 -9.18
C VAL A 133 -8.08 6.10 -9.28
N LYS A 134 -8.77 5.72 -8.23
CA LYS A 134 -9.58 4.51 -8.28
C LYS A 134 -10.71 4.67 -9.31
#